data_0be8d2b8c1f12cb903a016cb61030107
#
_entry.id   0be8d2b8c1f12cb903a016cb61030107
#
_cell.length_a   1.000
_cell.length_b   1.000
_cell.length_c   1.000
_cell.angle_alpha   90.00
_cell.angle_beta   90.00
_cell.angle_gamma   90.00
#
_symmetry.space_group_name_H-M   'P 1'
#
loop_
_entity.id
_entity.type
_entity.pdbx_description
1 polymer ?
#
loop_
_entity_poly.entity_id
_entity_poly.type
_entity_poly.pdbx_seq_one_letter_code
_entity_poly.pdbx_strand_id
1 'polypeptide(L)'
;YSYNNSNNSNNSNNISSNNNSFNDNPYVRESHNCYMYFLNKKNDEVVKLCKRDYHKHRLCRRAQPGYVSGYKMLNKSDYKCPTMMNRTLADNPNIYKTGENMKCIPSHYKGALVVAPGRDYHYYRKNDDDQWTHKPGYKPSTNLDSNNNVIVNPRKATRDYGGTLNYKDFCGYLCVPRNEQSKRMAHWTANGRGGGTKKKKKKQKKKKKKYNSTKKKK
;
A
#
# COMPACT_ATOMS: atom_id res chain seq x y z
N TYR A 1 27.54 -21.81 36.59
CA TYR A 1 26.88 -20.53 36.47
C TYR A 1 25.62 -20.76 35.62
N SER A 2 24.47 -20.79 36.31
CA SER A 2 23.14 -21.01 35.69
C SER A 2 22.62 -19.69 35.12
N TYR A 3 22.38 -19.65 33.82
CA TYR A 3 21.64 -18.55 33.22
C TYR A 3 20.13 -18.81 33.38
N ASN A 4 19.50 -18.04 34.24
CA ASN A 4 18.05 -17.98 34.34
C ASN A 4 17.48 -17.29 33.12
N ASN A 5 16.85 -18.06 32.25
CA ASN A 5 16.01 -17.60 31.17
C ASN A 5 14.67 -17.17 31.76
N SER A 6 14.50 -15.91 32.09
CA SER A 6 13.20 -15.34 32.42
C SER A 6 12.39 -15.17 31.14
N ASN A 7 11.51 -16.13 30.89
CA ASN A 7 10.45 -16.09 29.91
C ASN A 7 9.55 -14.87 30.16
N ASN A 8 9.74 -13.84 29.40
CA ASN A 8 8.76 -12.77 29.26
C ASN A 8 7.86 -13.06 28.03
N SER A 9 7.11 -14.16 28.14
CA SER A 9 6.02 -14.51 27.25
C SER A 9 4.76 -13.98 27.90
N ASN A 10 4.16 -12.94 27.34
CA ASN A 10 2.71 -12.72 27.27
C ASN A 10 2.41 -11.26 26.91
N ASN A 11 2.57 -10.93 25.63
CA ASN A 11 1.74 -9.89 25.04
C ASN A 11 1.52 -10.13 23.53
N SER A 12 1.20 -11.37 23.16
CA SER A 12 0.67 -11.71 21.84
C SER A 12 -0.83 -11.43 21.82
N ASN A 13 -1.19 -10.16 21.94
CA ASN A 13 -2.58 -9.74 21.89
C ASN A 13 -3.11 -9.88 20.46
N ASN A 14 -3.99 -10.84 20.27
CA ASN A 14 -5.08 -10.94 19.29
C ASN A 14 -4.98 -10.02 18.06
N ILE A 15 -3.96 -10.24 17.24
CA ILE A 15 -3.93 -9.71 15.87
C ILE A 15 -4.79 -10.68 15.06
N SER A 16 -5.89 -10.18 14.47
CA SER A 16 -6.82 -11.01 13.72
C SER A 16 -6.11 -11.86 12.66
N SER A 17 -6.64 -13.03 12.34
CA SER A 17 -6.05 -14.01 11.41
C SER A 17 -5.59 -13.43 10.06
N ASN A 18 -6.26 -12.37 9.59
CA ASN A 18 -5.89 -11.65 8.37
C ASN A 18 -4.56 -10.87 8.46
N ASN A 19 -4.08 -10.56 9.67
CA ASN A 19 -2.81 -9.84 9.87
C ASN A 19 -1.61 -10.77 9.86
N ASN A 20 -1.75 -12.00 10.34
CA ASN A 20 -0.68 -12.98 10.41
C ASN A 20 -0.05 -13.22 9.03
N SER A 21 -0.87 -13.23 7.97
CA SER A 21 -0.41 -13.49 6.61
C SER A 21 0.63 -12.50 6.07
N PHE A 22 0.81 -11.33 6.69
CA PHE A 22 1.88 -10.36 6.36
C PHE A 22 3.11 -10.50 7.26
N ASN A 23 3.02 -11.27 8.35
CA ASN A 23 4.06 -11.41 9.36
C ASN A 23 4.82 -12.74 9.26
N ASP A 24 4.12 -13.81 8.85
CA ASP A 24 4.61 -15.19 8.97
C ASP A 24 5.83 -15.48 8.10
N ASN A 25 5.91 -14.87 6.93
CA ASN A 25 7.02 -15.05 6.00
C ASN A 25 7.92 -13.82 5.98
N PRO A 26 9.24 -13.95 6.28
CA PRO A 26 10.16 -12.83 6.29
C PRO A 26 10.20 -12.05 4.96
N TYR A 27 10.11 -12.75 3.83
CA TYR A 27 10.13 -12.10 2.52
C TYR A 27 8.83 -11.36 2.21
N VAL A 28 7.68 -11.84 2.70
CA VAL A 28 6.41 -11.09 2.64
C VAL A 28 6.53 -9.85 3.51
N ARG A 29 7.00 -9.99 4.74
CA ARG A 29 7.18 -8.88 5.67
C ARG A 29 8.07 -7.77 5.11
N GLU A 30 9.19 -8.16 4.49
CA GLU A 30 10.18 -7.24 3.93
C GLU A 30 9.71 -6.57 2.62
N SER A 31 8.99 -7.29 1.77
CA SER A 31 8.53 -6.80 0.47
C SER A 31 7.24 -6.00 0.51
N HIS A 32 6.48 -6.08 1.59
CA HIS A 32 5.19 -5.41 1.74
C HIS A 32 5.26 -4.30 2.78
N ASN A 33 5.04 -3.07 2.35
CA ASN A 33 5.02 -1.89 3.21
C ASN A 33 3.59 -1.54 3.70
N CYS A 34 3.48 -0.39 4.38
CA CYS A 34 2.20 0.11 4.88
C CYS A 34 1.14 0.29 3.78
N TYR A 35 1.51 0.69 2.56
CA TYR A 35 0.58 0.86 1.44
C TYR A 35 -0.01 -0.47 0.97
N MET A 36 0.83 -1.50 0.81
CA MET A 36 0.38 -2.83 0.42
C MET A 36 -0.48 -3.47 1.52
N TYR A 37 -0.10 -3.24 2.78
CA TYR A 37 -0.88 -3.66 3.94
C TYR A 37 -2.25 -2.96 4.01
N PHE A 38 -2.29 -1.64 3.80
CA PHE A 38 -3.51 -0.85 3.71
C PHE A 38 -4.45 -1.37 2.61
N LEU A 39 -3.90 -1.74 1.45
CA LEU A 39 -4.68 -2.35 0.37
C LEU A 39 -5.11 -3.80 0.66
N ASN A 40 -4.62 -4.40 1.74
CA ASN A 40 -4.77 -5.84 2.00
C ASN A 40 -4.46 -6.67 0.76
N LYS A 41 -3.36 -6.36 0.09
CA LYS A 41 -2.99 -6.98 -1.18
C LYS A 41 -1.56 -7.49 -1.14
N LYS A 42 -1.39 -8.79 -1.29
CA LYS A 42 -0.08 -9.44 -1.46
C LYS A 42 0.26 -9.59 -2.93
N ASN A 43 1.56 -9.70 -3.21
CA ASN A 43 2.07 -9.90 -4.55
C ASN A 43 3.21 -10.92 -4.51
N ASP A 44 2.95 -12.12 -5.00
CA ASP A 44 3.91 -13.22 -4.97
C ASP A 44 5.15 -12.96 -5.84
N GLU A 45 5.01 -12.23 -6.94
CA GLU A 45 6.14 -11.83 -7.77
C GLU A 45 7.12 -10.95 -6.99
N VAL A 46 6.61 -10.03 -6.17
CA VAL A 46 7.45 -9.18 -5.31
C VAL A 46 8.14 -10.00 -4.23
N VAL A 47 7.45 -11.01 -3.69
CA VAL A 47 8.05 -11.95 -2.71
C VAL A 47 9.17 -12.75 -3.36
N LYS A 48 8.95 -13.31 -4.55
CA LYS A 48 9.97 -14.05 -5.32
C LYS A 48 11.18 -13.18 -5.62
N LEU A 49 10.96 -11.95 -6.07
CA LEU A 49 12.03 -10.98 -6.32
C LEU A 49 12.78 -10.62 -5.03
N CYS A 50 12.07 -10.41 -3.93
CA CYS A 50 12.67 -10.15 -2.64
C CYS A 50 13.58 -11.32 -2.19
N LYS A 51 13.08 -12.56 -2.26
CA LYS A 51 13.86 -13.75 -1.92
C LYS A 51 15.13 -13.87 -2.76
N ARG A 52 15.04 -13.62 -4.07
CA ARG A 52 16.17 -13.70 -5.00
C ARG A 52 17.22 -12.62 -4.74
N ASP A 53 16.77 -11.38 -4.50
CA ASP A 53 17.64 -10.21 -4.46
C ASP A 53 18.05 -9.82 -3.02
N TYR A 54 17.48 -10.46 -2.00
CA TYR A 54 17.69 -10.12 -0.59
C TYR A 54 19.15 -10.13 -0.18
N HIS A 55 19.88 -11.17 -0.59
CA HIS A 55 21.30 -11.32 -0.26
C HIS A 55 22.20 -10.28 -0.95
N LYS A 56 21.75 -9.74 -2.09
CA LYS A 56 22.53 -8.77 -2.88
C LYS A 56 22.34 -7.34 -2.37
N HIS A 57 21.11 -6.98 -1.99
CA HIS A 57 20.75 -5.59 -1.74
C HIS A 57 20.21 -5.33 -0.33
N ARG A 58 19.94 -6.35 0.47
CA ARG A 58 19.35 -6.30 1.82
C ARG A 58 18.04 -5.47 1.89
N LEU A 59 17.46 -5.12 0.75
CA LEU A 59 16.25 -4.33 0.64
C LEU A 59 15.36 -4.90 -0.44
N CYS A 60 14.11 -5.22 -0.07
CA CYS A 60 13.11 -5.63 -1.02
C CYS A 60 12.40 -4.40 -1.62
N ARG A 61 12.10 -4.46 -2.91
CA ARG A 61 11.36 -3.41 -3.59
C ARG A 61 9.91 -3.41 -3.14
N ARG A 62 9.38 -2.24 -2.84
CA ARG A 62 8.03 -2.06 -2.32
C ARG A 62 7.18 -1.24 -3.26
N ALA A 63 5.86 -1.46 -3.21
CA ALA A 63 4.92 -0.61 -3.93
C ALA A 63 4.90 0.80 -3.34
N GLN A 64 4.64 1.79 -4.21
CA GLN A 64 4.39 3.17 -3.81
C GLN A 64 3.10 3.67 -4.46
N PRO A 65 2.32 4.52 -3.77
CA PRO A 65 1.16 5.17 -4.36
C PRO A 65 1.52 5.97 -5.61
N GLY A 66 0.70 5.84 -6.64
CA GLY A 66 0.88 6.55 -7.91
C GLY A 66 1.61 5.74 -8.99
N TYR A 67 2.29 4.65 -8.66
CA TYR A 67 3.05 3.89 -9.68
C TYR A 67 2.19 3.28 -10.76
N VAL A 68 1.01 2.74 -10.39
CA VAL A 68 0.06 2.19 -11.38
C VAL A 68 -0.43 3.27 -12.34
N SER A 69 -0.61 4.47 -11.84
CA SER A 69 -1.09 5.63 -12.61
C SER A 69 0.03 6.40 -13.32
N GLY A 70 1.26 5.89 -13.28
CA GLY A 70 2.39 6.46 -14.04
C GLY A 70 3.09 7.64 -13.37
N TYR A 71 2.80 7.90 -12.09
CA TYR A 71 3.57 8.90 -11.34
C TYR A 71 5.03 8.47 -11.21
N LYS A 72 5.92 9.46 -11.17
CA LYS A 72 7.34 9.23 -10.89
C LYS A 72 7.57 8.75 -9.46
N MET A 73 8.75 8.23 -9.20
CA MET A 73 9.20 7.89 -7.84
C MET A 73 9.01 9.08 -6.90
N LEU A 74 8.57 8.81 -5.67
CA LEU A 74 8.39 9.82 -4.64
C LEU A 74 9.71 10.52 -4.31
N ASN A 75 9.64 11.82 -4.16
CA ASN A 75 10.71 12.66 -3.66
C ASN A 75 10.24 13.43 -2.41
N LYS A 76 11.13 14.16 -1.77
CA LYS A 76 10.81 14.88 -0.52
C LYS A 76 9.62 15.82 -0.64
N SER A 77 9.44 16.49 -1.78
CA SER A 77 8.34 17.43 -2.00
C SER A 77 6.97 16.76 -2.16
N ASP A 78 6.95 15.45 -2.45
CA ASP A 78 5.73 14.67 -2.61
C ASP A 78 5.07 14.27 -1.28
N TYR A 79 5.83 14.26 -0.18
CA TYR A 79 5.32 13.88 1.14
C TYR A 79 4.44 14.98 1.74
N LYS A 80 3.25 15.14 1.16
CA LYS A 80 2.19 16.07 1.55
C LYS A 80 0.84 15.37 1.41
N CYS A 81 -0.11 15.68 2.28
CA CYS A 81 -1.44 15.07 2.25
C CYS A 81 -2.12 15.12 0.89
N PRO A 82 -2.20 16.28 0.19
CA PRO A 82 -2.87 16.32 -1.12
C PRO A 82 -2.19 15.42 -2.15
N THR A 83 -0.86 15.41 -2.22
CA THR A 83 -0.10 14.60 -3.17
C THR A 83 -0.30 13.11 -2.90
N MET A 84 -0.12 12.68 -1.67
CA MET A 84 -0.26 11.27 -1.31
C MET A 84 -1.68 10.76 -1.50
N MET A 85 -2.68 11.57 -1.15
CA MET A 85 -4.08 11.27 -1.37
C MET A 85 -4.39 11.10 -2.87
N ASN A 86 -3.98 12.06 -3.70
CA ASN A 86 -4.20 12.03 -5.15
C ASN A 86 -3.56 10.78 -5.79
N ARG A 87 -2.31 10.46 -5.43
CA ARG A 87 -1.62 9.25 -5.90
C ARG A 87 -2.38 7.97 -5.53
N THR A 88 -2.89 7.89 -4.31
CA THR A 88 -3.66 6.73 -3.81
C THR A 88 -4.94 6.53 -4.62
N LEU A 89 -5.72 7.61 -4.80
CA LEU A 89 -6.99 7.57 -5.54
C LEU A 89 -6.78 7.33 -7.03
N ALA A 90 -5.72 7.88 -7.63
CA ALA A 90 -5.38 7.65 -9.02
C ALA A 90 -5.05 6.18 -9.31
N ASP A 91 -4.29 5.53 -8.41
CA ASP A 91 -4.02 4.10 -8.54
C ASP A 91 -5.28 3.24 -8.35
N ASN A 92 -6.16 3.65 -7.45
CA ASN A 92 -7.31 2.85 -7.01
C ASN A 92 -8.60 3.70 -7.04
N PRO A 93 -9.23 3.86 -8.23
CA PRO A 93 -10.44 4.69 -8.38
C PRO A 93 -11.65 4.23 -7.54
N ASN A 94 -11.65 2.97 -7.09
CA ASN A 94 -12.68 2.44 -6.20
C ASN A 94 -12.46 2.79 -4.71
N ILE A 95 -11.32 3.40 -4.37
CA ILE A 95 -11.07 3.98 -3.05
C ILE A 95 -11.69 5.37 -3.03
N TYR A 96 -12.42 5.70 -1.97
CA TYR A 96 -12.99 7.03 -1.80
C TYR A 96 -12.76 7.60 -0.40
N LYS A 97 -12.75 8.92 -0.30
CA LYS A 97 -12.60 9.63 0.98
C LYS A 97 -13.86 9.46 1.83
N THR A 98 -13.67 9.41 3.14
CA THR A 98 -14.78 9.31 4.10
C THR A 98 -14.48 10.11 5.36
N GLY A 99 -15.49 10.33 6.18
CA GLY A 99 -15.36 10.96 7.49
C GLY A 99 -15.01 9.98 8.60
N GLU A 100 -14.63 10.50 9.76
CA GLU A 100 -14.29 9.72 10.94
C GLU A 100 -15.45 8.80 11.37
N ASN A 101 -16.65 9.37 11.48
CA ASN A 101 -17.84 8.65 11.96
C ASN A 101 -18.67 8.04 10.82
N MET A 102 -18.31 8.28 9.56
CA MET A 102 -19.00 7.72 8.40
C MET A 102 -18.59 6.27 8.20
N LYS A 103 -19.56 5.37 8.10
CA LYS A 103 -19.29 3.96 7.76
C LYS A 103 -18.97 3.83 6.26
N CYS A 104 -18.06 2.92 5.92
CA CYS A 104 -17.90 2.47 4.55
C CYS A 104 -19.04 1.53 4.16
N ILE A 105 -19.37 1.46 2.89
CA ILE A 105 -20.33 0.46 2.38
C ILE A 105 -19.80 -0.96 2.66
N PRO A 106 -20.65 -1.98 2.75
CA PRO A 106 -20.25 -3.33 3.19
C PRO A 106 -19.11 -3.96 2.39
N SER A 107 -19.00 -3.62 1.09
CA SER A 107 -17.92 -4.09 0.22
C SER A 107 -16.56 -3.41 0.46
N HIS A 108 -16.47 -2.50 1.43
CA HIS A 108 -15.26 -1.74 1.75
C HIS A 108 -14.94 -1.82 3.25
N TYR A 109 -13.68 -1.64 3.57
CA TYR A 109 -13.20 -1.41 4.94
C TYR A 109 -12.59 -0.02 5.07
N LYS A 110 -12.48 0.47 6.28
CA LYS A 110 -11.92 1.79 6.55
C LYS A 110 -10.41 1.74 6.66
N GLY A 111 -9.76 2.74 6.11
CA GLY A 111 -8.34 3.00 6.29
C GLY A 111 -8.08 4.47 6.57
N ALA A 112 -6.83 4.82 6.85
CA ALA A 112 -6.41 6.19 7.07
C ALA A 112 -5.02 6.44 6.50
N LEU A 113 -4.77 7.68 6.10
CA LEU A 113 -3.49 8.17 5.59
C LEU A 113 -2.96 9.28 6.48
N VAL A 114 -1.67 9.19 6.80
CA VAL A 114 -0.90 10.21 7.52
C VAL A 114 0.40 10.50 6.79
N VAL A 115 0.98 11.67 7.04
CA VAL A 115 2.22 12.10 6.40
C VAL A 115 3.16 12.72 7.43
N ALA A 116 4.44 12.36 7.36
CA ALA A 116 5.56 13.10 7.91
C ALA A 116 6.07 14.05 6.82
N PRO A 117 5.76 15.36 6.86
CA PRO A 117 6.05 16.28 5.76
C PRO A 117 7.51 16.28 5.33
N GLY A 118 7.74 16.16 4.02
CA GLY A 118 9.08 16.10 3.45
C GLY A 118 9.88 14.83 3.77
N ARG A 119 9.29 13.84 4.44
CA ARG A 119 10.02 12.66 4.93
C ARG A 119 9.40 11.34 4.51
N ASP A 120 8.12 11.11 4.86
CA ASP A 120 7.49 9.80 4.67
C ASP A 120 5.96 9.89 4.69
N TYR A 121 5.29 8.79 4.36
CA TYR A 121 3.86 8.59 4.48
C TYR A 121 3.56 7.28 5.19
N HIS A 122 2.37 7.18 5.79
CA HIS A 122 1.96 5.95 6.44
C HIS A 122 0.46 5.71 6.32
N TYR A 123 0.07 4.42 6.33
CA TYR A 123 -1.31 4.00 6.23
C TYR A 123 -1.70 3.11 7.39
N TYR A 124 -2.97 3.24 7.78
CA TYR A 124 -3.65 2.39 8.74
C TYR A 124 -4.79 1.66 8.05
N ARG A 125 -5.14 0.48 8.58
CA ARG A 125 -6.28 -0.31 8.14
C ARG A 125 -7.13 -0.68 9.35
N LYS A 126 -8.46 -0.56 9.22
CA LYS A 126 -9.41 -1.13 10.17
C LYS A 126 -9.76 -2.53 9.72
N ASN A 127 -9.53 -3.51 10.56
CA ASN A 127 -9.80 -4.92 10.29
C ASN A 127 -11.28 -5.27 10.51
N ASP A 128 -11.65 -6.51 10.21
CA ASP A 128 -13.02 -7.01 10.37
C ASP A 128 -13.45 -7.14 11.84
N ASP A 129 -12.51 -7.26 12.75
CA ASP A 129 -12.69 -7.22 14.21
C ASP A 129 -12.73 -5.79 14.78
N ASP A 130 -12.93 -4.81 13.94
CA ASP A 130 -12.96 -3.38 14.26
C ASP A 130 -11.66 -2.77 14.82
N GLN A 131 -10.58 -3.55 14.92
CA GLN A 131 -9.28 -3.05 15.35
C GLN A 131 -8.58 -2.24 14.27
N TRP A 132 -7.96 -1.14 14.69
CA TRP A 132 -7.02 -0.40 13.85
C TRP A 132 -5.64 -1.01 13.92
N THR A 133 -5.06 -1.26 12.76
CA THR A 133 -3.73 -1.84 12.63
C THR A 133 -2.93 -1.13 11.56
N HIS A 134 -1.62 -1.28 11.63
CA HIS A 134 -0.72 -0.77 10.60
C HIS A 134 0.52 -1.65 10.48
N LYS A 135 1.29 -1.47 9.42
CA LYS A 135 2.55 -2.20 9.20
C LYS A 135 3.69 -1.21 8.98
N PRO A 136 4.53 -0.93 10.00
CA PRO A 136 5.65 0.00 9.88
C PRO A 136 6.76 -0.57 8.97
N GLY A 137 6.86 -0.08 7.74
CA GLY A 137 7.88 -0.51 6.78
C GLY A 137 8.00 -2.04 6.67
N TYR A 138 9.16 -2.59 7.04
CA TYR A 138 9.46 -4.04 7.07
C TYR A 138 9.22 -4.68 8.44
N LYS A 139 8.75 -3.94 9.43
CA LYS A 139 8.38 -4.50 10.73
C LYS A 139 7.07 -5.29 10.62
N PRO A 140 6.77 -6.18 11.55
CA PRO A 140 5.46 -6.82 11.65
C PRO A 140 4.32 -5.80 11.73
N SER A 141 3.13 -6.19 11.31
CA SER A 141 1.92 -5.40 11.56
C SER A 141 1.61 -5.40 13.06
N THR A 142 1.05 -4.29 13.53
CA THR A 142 0.72 -4.06 14.93
C THR A 142 -0.54 -3.20 15.05
N ASN A 143 -1.20 -3.25 16.21
CA ASN A 143 -2.29 -2.37 16.60
C ASN A 143 -1.83 -1.28 17.60
N LEU A 144 -0.52 -1.15 17.82
CA LEU A 144 0.06 -0.20 18.77
C LEU A 144 0.57 1.06 18.06
N ASP A 145 0.42 2.20 18.68
CA ASP A 145 1.00 3.48 18.25
C ASP A 145 2.49 3.63 18.67
N SER A 146 3.09 4.80 18.44
CA SER A 146 4.50 5.00 18.76
C SER A 146 4.80 4.99 20.26
N ASN A 147 3.80 5.16 21.12
CA ASN A 147 3.91 5.06 22.58
C ASN A 147 3.47 3.68 23.12
N ASN A 148 3.30 2.68 22.25
CA ASN A 148 2.81 1.36 22.59
C ASN A 148 1.37 1.32 23.15
N ASN A 149 0.55 2.32 22.86
CA ASN A 149 -0.87 2.32 23.17
C ASN A 149 -1.67 1.68 22.02
N VAL A 150 -2.75 0.97 22.36
CA VAL A 150 -3.66 0.43 21.37
C VAL A 150 -4.30 1.56 20.55
N ILE A 151 -4.24 1.47 19.23
CA ILE A 151 -4.81 2.45 18.32
C ILE A 151 -6.33 2.32 18.29
N VAL A 152 -7.02 3.18 19.02
CA VAL A 152 -8.48 3.30 18.97
C VAL A 152 -8.90 4.17 17.75
N ASN A 153 -8.09 5.17 17.42
CA ASN A 153 -8.35 6.10 16.34
C ASN A 153 -7.01 6.62 15.76
N PRO A 154 -6.70 6.36 14.47
CA PRO A 154 -5.45 6.81 13.86
C PRO A 154 -5.23 8.33 13.90
N ARG A 155 -6.32 9.12 13.93
CA ARG A 155 -6.23 10.58 14.02
C ARG A 155 -5.69 11.04 15.38
N LYS A 156 -6.04 10.30 16.45
CA LYS A 156 -5.67 10.61 17.83
C LYS A 156 -4.43 9.86 18.32
N ALA A 157 -4.01 8.82 17.61
CA ALA A 157 -2.85 8.01 17.95
C ALA A 157 -1.57 8.83 17.96
N THR A 158 -0.64 8.49 18.83
CA THR A 158 0.70 9.07 18.84
C THR A 158 1.48 8.56 17.64
N ARG A 159 2.05 9.49 16.85
CA ARG A 159 2.69 9.17 15.57
C ARG A 159 4.10 9.74 15.46
N ASP A 160 4.69 10.13 16.57
CA ASP A 160 6.07 10.57 16.66
C ASP A 160 6.96 9.36 17.00
N TYR A 161 7.78 8.97 16.05
CA TYR A 161 8.74 7.87 16.18
C TYR A 161 10.16 8.35 16.46
N GLY A 162 10.28 9.62 16.81
CA GLY A 162 11.55 10.27 17.12
C GLY A 162 12.30 10.81 15.90
N GLY A 163 13.27 11.68 16.16
CA GLY A 163 14.07 12.33 15.15
C GLY A 163 13.24 13.12 14.13
N THR A 164 13.36 12.76 12.87
CA THR A 164 12.60 13.41 11.77
C THR A 164 11.35 12.63 11.36
N LEU A 165 11.04 11.52 12.03
CA LEU A 165 9.93 10.64 11.66
C LEU A 165 8.70 10.91 12.54
N ASN A 166 8.05 12.04 12.30
CA ASN A 166 6.80 12.40 12.94
C ASN A 166 5.69 12.55 11.88
N TYR A 167 4.73 11.64 11.86
CA TYR A 167 3.58 11.68 10.95
C TYR A 167 2.49 12.62 11.47
N LYS A 168 2.86 13.89 11.67
CA LYS A 168 2.00 14.90 12.30
C LYS A 168 0.76 15.26 11.48
N ASP A 169 0.82 15.13 10.14
CA ASP A 169 -0.28 15.49 9.27
C ASP A 169 -1.23 14.29 9.08
N PHE A 170 -2.45 14.43 9.61
CA PHE A 170 -3.53 13.49 9.34
C PHE A 170 -4.25 13.88 8.06
N CYS A 171 -4.12 13.06 7.00
CA CYS A 171 -4.63 13.37 5.66
C CYS A 171 -6.10 13.00 5.45
N GLY A 172 -6.63 12.08 6.25
CA GLY A 172 -8.02 11.68 6.21
C GLY A 172 -8.26 10.17 6.22
N TYR A 173 -9.54 9.83 6.30
CA TYR A 173 -10.01 8.46 6.21
C TYR A 173 -10.39 8.11 4.77
N LEU A 174 -10.27 6.83 4.45
CA LEU A 174 -10.53 6.25 3.14
C LEU A 174 -11.36 4.98 3.30
N CYS A 175 -12.25 4.72 2.36
CA CYS A 175 -12.91 3.44 2.20
C CYS A 175 -12.21 2.65 1.08
N VAL A 176 -11.78 1.43 1.40
CA VAL A 176 -10.96 0.58 0.53
C VAL A 176 -11.75 -0.67 0.16
N PRO A 177 -11.88 -1.04 -1.12
CA PRO A 177 -12.63 -2.21 -1.52
C PRO A 177 -12.03 -3.50 -0.93
N ARG A 178 -12.90 -4.44 -0.50
CA ARG A 178 -12.48 -5.76 0.01
C ARG A 178 -11.98 -6.66 -1.12
N ASN A 179 -12.59 -6.56 -2.30
CA ASN A 179 -12.21 -7.33 -3.46
C ASN A 179 -10.79 -6.98 -3.92
N GLU A 180 -9.90 -7.96 -3.96
CA GLU A 180 -8.51 -7.78 -4.39
C GLU A 180 -8.36 -7.35 -5.85
N GLN A 181 -9.26 -7.81 -6.73
CA GLN A 181 -9.22 -7.47 -8.15
C GLN A 181 -9.52 -5.98 -8.39
N SER A 182 -10.27 -5.36 -7.49
CA SER A 182 -10.58 -3.92 -7.53
C SER A 182 -9.42 -3.04 -7.06
N LYS A 183 -8.34 -3.63 -6.54
CA LYS A 183 -7.17 -2.92 -6.00
C LYS A 183 -5.98 -3.11 -6.90
N ARG A 184 -5.28 -2.02 -7.17
CA ARG A 184 -4.09 -2.01 -8.01
C ARG A 184 -2.90 -1.48 -7.21
N MET A 185 -1.76 -2.10 -7.39
CA MET A 185 -0.48 -1.63 -6.87
C MET A 185 0.64 -2.00 -7.83
N ALA A 186 1.68 -1.19 -7.83
CA ALA A 186 2.90 -1.49 -8.55
C ALA A 186 4.10 -1.15 -7.66
N HIS A 187 5.14 -1.94 -7.79
CA HIS A 187 6.41 -1.73 -7.12
C HIS A 187 7.44 -1.12 -8.05
N TRP A 188 8.45 -0.49 -7.48
CA TRP A 188 9.53 0.09 -8.25
C TRP A 188 10.31 -0.97 -9.02
N THR A 189 10.60 -0.71 -10.31
CA THR A 189 11.47 -1.55 -11.14
C THR A 189 12.84 -0.89 -11.30
N ALA A 190 13.85 -1.67 -11.65
CA ALA A 190 15.21 -1.18 -11.87
C ALA A 190 15.29 -0.02 -12.89
N ASN A 191 14.30 0.08 -13.77
CA ASN A 191 14.23 1.11 -14.81
C ASN A 191 13.49 2.38 -14.35
N GLY A 192 13.23 2.56 -13.06
CA GLY A 192 12.57 3.73 -12.50
C GLY A 192 11.09 3.89 -12.87
N ARG A 193 10.48 2.89 -13.50
CA ARG A 193 9.06 2.88 -13.89
C ARG A 193 8.28 1.97 -12.95
N GLY A 194 7.10 2.40 -12.55
CA GLY A 194 6.19 1.53 -11.82
C GLY A 194 5.88 0.25 -12.62
N GLY A 195 6.03 -0.92 -11.99
CA GLY A 195 5.76 -2.22 -12.60
C GLY A 195 4.26 -2.50 -12.65
N GLY A 196 3.48 -1.67 -13.35
CA GLY A 196 2.09 -1.95 -13.71
C GLY A 196 2.04 -2.69 -15.05
N THR A 197 1.19 -3.68 -15.17
CA THR A 197 0.92 -4.32 -16.47
C THR A 197 0.38 -3.29 -17.44
N LYS A 198 1.22 -2.85 -18.37
CA LYS A 198 0.75 -2.08 -19.51
C LYS A 198 -0.30 -2.91 -20.24
N LYS A 199 -1.58 -2.54 -20.19
CA LYS A 199 -2.54 -3.02 -21.18
C LYS A 199 -1.96 -2.65 -22.53
N LYS A 200 -1.48 -3.64 -23.30
CA LYS A 200 -1.12 -3.47 -24.70
C LYS A 200 -2.38 -2.93 -25.40
N LYS A 201 -2.41 -1.65 -25.74
CA LYS A 201 -3.40 -1.11 -26.67
C LYS A 201 -3.20 -1.88 -27.97
N LYS A 202 -4.08 -2.83 -28.27
CA LYS A 202 -4.18 -3.43 -29.60
C LYS A 202 -4.45 -2.27 -30.58
N LYS A 203 -3.44 -1.88 -31.34
CA LYS A 203 -3.63 -1.03 -32.49
C LYS A 203 -4.51 -1.79 -33.46
N GLN A 204 -5.79 -1.46 -33.51
CA GLN A 204 -6.65 -1.90 -34.60
C GLN A 204 -6.11 -1.26 -35.89
N LYS A 205 -5.42 -2.06 -36.69
CA LYS A 205 -5.12 -1.72 -38.06
C LYS A 205 -6.45 -1.63 -38.81
N LYS A 206 -6.97 -0.43 -39.03
CA LYS A 206 -8.03 -0.18 -39.99
C LYS A 206 -7.48 -0.57 -41.35
N LYS A 207 -7.87 -1.72 -41.89
CA LYS A 207 -7.72 -2.06 -43.30
C LYS A 207 -8.59 -1.08 -44.09
N LYS A 208 -7.99 -0.09 -44.73
CA LYS A 208 -8.63 0.69 -45.78
C LYS A 208 -8.86 -0.27 -46.96
N LYS A 209 -10.10 -0.69 -47.19
CA LYS A 209 -10.52 -1.28 -48.46
C LYS A 209 -10.42 -0.19 -49.54
N LYS A 210 -9.45 -0.34 -50.45
CA LYS A 210 -9.41 0.39 -51.71
C LYS A 210 -10.59 -0.08 -52.55
N TYR A 211 -11.57 0.79 -52.79
CA TYR A 211 -12.65 0.57 -53.72
C TYR A 211 -12.15 0.99 -55.11
N ASN A 212 -11.86 0.03 -55.97
CA ASN A 212 -11.55 0.28 -57.36
C ASN A 212 -12.85 0.45 -58.12
N SER A 213 -13.18 1.68 -58.55
CA SER A 213 -14.21 1.97 -59.49
C SER A 213 -13.66 1.82 -60.90
N THR A 214 -14.02 0.77 -61.58
CA THR A 214 -13.82 0.59 -63.02
C THR A 214 -14.84 1.48 -63.75
N LYS A 215 -14.35 2.54 -64.38
CA LYS A 215 -15.11 3.27 -65.39
C LYS A 215 -15.19 2.43 -66.63
N LYS A 216 -16.39 1.99 -67.03
CA LYS A 216 -16.70 1.58 -68.39
C LYS A 216 -16.97 2.82 -69.24
N LYS A 217 -16.20 2.97 -70.30
CA LYS A 217 -16.50 3.89 -71.43
C LYS A 217 -17.58 3.26 -72.29
N LYS A 218 -18.59 4.02 -72.67
CA LYS A 218 -19.17 4.17 -73.98
C LYS A 218 -19.67 5.60 -74.11
#